data_4a1e7fbd70476d38667b043492b41495
#
_entry.id   4a1e7fbd70476d38667b043492b41495
#
_cell.length_a   1.000
_cell.length_b   1.000
_cell.length_c   1.000
_cell.angle_alpha   90.00
_cell.angle_beta   90.00
_cell.angle_gamma   90.00
#
_symmetry.space_group_name_H-M   'P 1'
#
loop_
_entity.id
_entity.type
_entity.pdbx_description
1 polymer ?
#
loop_
_entity_poly.entity_id
_entity_poly.type
_entity_poly.pdbx_seq_one_letter_code
_entity_poly.pdbx_strand_id
1 'polypeptide(L)'
;MKLKNVLIVVNDIEKSKKFYKDLFGLDVVLDNDGNVILTEGLVLQDAKIWKEFINKDITSHNHATELYFETTDIEEFGKKLDAYHEPIEYVNRLMEHSWGQKVIRFYDLDGNLIEVGSWISAD
;
A
#
# COMPACT_ATOMS: atom_id res chain seq x y z
N MET A 1 9.42 -18.37 15.98
CA MET A 1 9.54 -17.61 14.71
C MET A 1 8.29 -16.79 14.48
N LYS A 2 8.42 -15.60 13.91
CA LYS A 2 7.28 -14.68 13.72
C LYS A 2 7.49 -13.86 12.44
N LEU A 3 6.48 -13.77 11.59
CA LEU A 3 6.48 -12.81 10.50
C LEU A 3 6.21 -11.44 11.10
N LYS A 4 7.23 -10.61 11.20
CA LYS A 4 7.14 -9.34 11.91
C LYS A 4 6.78 -8.17 11.00
N ASN A 5 7.38 -8.11 9.83
CA ASN A 5 7.22 -6.99 8.89
C ASN A 5 7.10 -7.49 7.46
N VAL A 6 6.44 -6.70 6.63
CA VAL A 6 6.48 -6.81 5.18
C VAL A 6 7.12 -5.53 4.65
N LEU A 7 8.11 -5.67 3.79
CA LEU A 7 8.86 -4.54 3.24
C LEU A 7 8.46 -4.30 1.79
N ILE A 8 8.18 -3.05 1.47
CA ILE A 8 8.00 -2.59 0.10
C ILE A 8 9.07 -1.56 -0.23
N VAL A 9 9.44 -1.49 -1.50
CA VAL A 9 10.51 -0.60 -1.95
C VAL A 9 9.88 0.64 -2.58
N VAL A 10 10.37 1.81 -2.18
CA VAL A 10 9.85 3.10 -2.62
C VAL A 10 10.99 4.03 -3.06
N ASN A 11 10.72 4.90 -4.02
CA ASN A 11 11.72 5.83 -4.55
C ASN A 11 11.82 7.12 -3.71
N ASP A 12 10.74 7.51 -3.06
CA ASP A 12 10.70 8.73 -2.26
C ASP A 12 10.02 8.44 -0.92
N ILE A 13 10.82 8.26 0.12
CA ILE A 13 10.35 7.90 1.46
C ILE A 13 9.34 8.92 1.99
N GLU A 14 9.61 10.22 1.84
CA GLU A 14 8.73 11.25 2.41
C GLU A 14 7.36 11.28 1.72
N LYS A 15 7.33 11.15 0.40
CA LYS A 15 6.07 11.05 -0.34
C LYS A 15 5.30 9.79 0.03
N SER A 16 5.98 8.67 0.20
CA SER A 16 5.33 7.41 0.56
C SER A 16 4.81 7.42 1.99
N LYS A 17 5.54 8.01 2.93
CA LYS A 17 5.03 8.23 4.31
C LYS A 17 3.72 9.00 4.28
N LYS A 18 3.65 10.07 3.50
CA LYS A 18 2.44 10.88 3.36
C LYS A 18 1.31 10.10 2.70
N PHE A 19 1.60 9.36 1.63
CA PHE A 19 0.64 8.54 0.93
C PHE A 19 -0.05 7.54 1.86
N TYR A 20 0.74 6.78 2.62
CA TYR A 20 0.20 5.76 3.52
C TYR A 20 -0.48 6.36 4.76
N LYS A 21 -0.04 7.55 5.21
CA LYS A 21 -0.73 8.27 6.27
C LYS A 21 -2.07 8.82 5.80
N ASP A 22 -2.07 9.51 4.67
CA ASP A 22 -3.28 10.18 4.16
C ASP A 22 -4.38 9.18 3.80
N LEU A 23 -4.03 8.09 3.12
CA LEU A 23 -5.02 7.13 2.61
C LEU A 23 -5.38 6.03 3.60
N PHE A 24 -4.44 5.59 4.42
CA PHE A 24 -4.63 4.40 5.27
C PHE A 24 -4.47 4.69 6.75
N GLY A 25 -4.08 5.90 7.12
CA GLY A 25 -3.91 6.27 8.52
C GLY A 25 -2.72 5.60 9.21
N LEU A 26 -1.74 5.12 8.45
CA LEU A 26 -0.56 4.48 9.05
C LEU A 26 0.42 5.52 9.57
N ASP A 27 0.91 5.30 10.77
CA ASP A 27 1.86 6.19 11.44
C ASP A 27 3.26 5.61 11.41
N VAL A 28 4.27 6.49 11.51
CA VAL A 28 5.66 6.05 11.63
C VAL A 28 5.89 5.54 13.06
N VAL A 29 6.37 4.31 13.16
CA VAL A 29 6.77 3.69 14.43
C VAL A 29 8.26 3.91 14.67
N LEU A 30 9.08 3.73 13.63
CA LEU A 30 10.52 3.88 13.73
C LEU A 30 11.08 4.33 12.37
N ASP A 31 11.89 5.38 12.38
CA ASP A 31 12.55 5.90 11.18
C ASP A 31 14.05 5.64 11.30
N ASN A 32 14.56 4.73 10.47
CA ASN A 32 15.96 4.31 10.44
C ASN A 32 16.71 4.90 9.24
N ASP A 33 16.33 6.07 8.78
CA ASP A 33 16.98 6.74 7.65
C ASP A 33 17.04 5.84 6.40
N GLY A 34 15.95 5.88 5.63
CA GLY A 34 15.82 5.05 4.43
C GLY A 34 15.12 3.71 4.67
N ASN A 35 14.81 3.39 5.93
CA ASN A 35 14.02 2.21 6.31
C ASN A 35 13.03 2.68 7.38
N VAL A 36 11.78 2.84 7.00
CA VAL A 36 10.75 3.39 7.88
C VAL A 36 9.70 2.33 8.19
N ILE A 37 9.56 2.02 9.47
CA ILE A 37 8.55 1.06 9.93
C ILE A 37 7.27 1.82 10.27
N LEU A 38 6.19 1.44 9.61
CA LEU A 38 4.86 1.97 9.87
C LEU A 38 4.08 1.04 10.79
N THR A 39 2.99 1.55 11.35
CA THR A 39 2.03 0.74 12.10
C THR A 39 1.60 -0.45 11.26
N GLU A 40 1.23 -1.54 11.92
CA GLU A 40 0.82 -2.82 11.31
C GLU A 40 1.95 -3.57 10.58
N GLY A 41 3.20 -3.11 10.74
CA GLY A 41 4.36 -3.86 10.24
C GLY A 41 4.69 -3.64 8.77
N LEU A 42 4.14 -2.63 8.14
CA LEU A 42 4.55 -2.25 6.79
C LEU A 42 5.83 -1.43 6.86
N VAL A 43 6.86 -1.83 6.11
CA VAL A 43 8.15 -1.13 6.07
C VAL A 43 8.34 -0.49 4.70
N LEU A 44 8.65 0.79 4.69
CA LEU A 44 9.03 1.54 3.49
C LEU A 44 10.55 1.54 3.40
N GLN A 45 11.09 0.97 2.33
CA GLN A 45 12.53 0.87 2.12
C GLN A 45 12.97 1.72 0.95
N ASP A 46 13.98 2.57 1.15
CA ASP A 46 14.57 3.36 0.08
C ASP A 46 15.16 2.44 -1.01
N ALA A 47 14.79 2.73 -2.27
CA ALA A 47 15.15 1.90 -3.40
C ALA A 47 16.66 1.82 -3.66
N LYS A 48 17.37 2.94 -3.53
CA LYS A 48 18.83 2.98 -3.75
C LYS A 48 19.56 2.10 -2.76
N ILE A 49 19.21 2.24 -1.48
CA ILE A 49 19.83 1.46 -0.40
C ILE A 49 19.51 -0.01 -0.61
N TRP A 50 18.27 -0.33 -0.97
CA TRP A 50 17.84 -1.72 -1.17
C TRP A 50 18.63 -2.41 -2.30
N LYS A 51 18.82 -1.72 -3.43
CA LYS A 51 19.60 -2.25 -4.56
C LYS A 51 21.02 -2.57 -4.15
N GLU A 52 21.63 -1.74 -3.32
CA GLU A 52 22.98 -1.98 -2.79
C GLU A 52 23.02 -3.20 -1.88
N PHE A 53 22.00 -3.34 -1.02
CA PHE A 53 21.94 -4.44 -0.05
C PHE A 53 21.84 -5.80 -0.72
N ILE A 54 20.95 -5.93 -1.71
CA ILE A 54 20.67 -7.23 -2.32
C ILE A 54 21.33 -7.42 -3.68
N ASN A 55 21.94 -6.38 -4.23
CA ASN A 55 22.58 -6.38 -5.56
C ASN A 55 21.64 -6.91 -6.65
N LYS A 56 20.39 -6.42 -6.66
CA LYS A 56 19.37 -6.79 -7.62
C LYS A 56 18.60 -5.56 -8.06
N ASP A 57 18.07 -5.60 -9.28
CA ASP A 57 17.15 -4.59 -9.75
C ASP A 57 15.75 -4.78 -9.15
N ILE A 58 15.03 -3.69 -9.06
CA ILE A 58 13.65 -3.66 -8.54
C ILE A 58 12.71 -3.58 -9.73
N THR A 59 11.72 -4.46 -9.76
CA THR A 59 10.69 -4.46 -10.79
C THR A 59 9.39 -3.90 -10.23
N SER A 60 9.00 -2.72 -10.71
CA SER A 60 7.70 -2.11 -10.42
C SER A 60 6.59 -2.87 -11.16
N HIS A 61 5.38 -2.82 -10.66
CA HIS A 61 4.21 -3.44 -11.29
C HIS A 61 4.42 -4.94 -11.58
N ASN A 62 5.06 -5.64 -10.65
CA ASN A 62 5.39 -7.06 -10.87
C ASN A 62 4.21 -8.02 -10.60
N HIS A 63 3.16 -7.54 -9.93
CA HIS A 63 1.94 -8.30 -9.61
C HIS A 63 2.17 -9.61 -8.85
N ALA A 64 3.31 -9.73 -8.17
CA ALA A 64 3.66 -10.94 -7.43
C ALA A 64 3.15 -10.93 -6.00
N THR A 65 2.76 -9.76 -5.50
CA THR A 65 2.23 -9.56 -4.15
C THR A 65 1.19 -8.45 -4.18
N GLU A 66 0.39 -8.38 -3.12
CA GLU A 66 -0.48 -7.23 -2.89
C GLU A 66 -0.51 -6.89 -1.40
N LEU A 67 -0.80 -5.63 -1.11
CA LEU A 67 -1.19 -5.20 0.22
C LEU A 67 -2.72 -5.18 0.25
N TYR A 68 -3.32 -5.90 1.19
CA TYR A 68 -4.77 -5.95 1.33
C TYR A 68 -5.20 -5.19 2.58
N PHE A 69 -6.12 -4.24 2.39
CA PHE A 69 -6.74 -3.45 3.46
C PHE A 69 -8.25 -3.67 3.42
N GLU A 70 -8.88 -3.64 4.59
CA GLU A 70 -10.34 -3.65 4.68
C GLU A 70 -10.85 -2.35 5.28
N THR A 71 -11.99 -1.89 4.78
CA THR A 71 -12.64 -0.69 5.29
C THR A 71 -14.13 -0.93 5.48
N THR A 72 -14.72 -0.23 6.44
CA THR A 72 -16.16 -0.27 6.70
C THR A 72 -16.94 0.64 5.76
N ASP A 73 -16.26 1.55 5.06
CA ASP A 73 -16.90 2.50 4.14
C ASP A 73 -16.07 2.65 2.86
N ILE A 74 -16.20 1.68 1.97
CA ILE A 74 -15.39 1.66 0.74
C ILE A 74 -15.83 2.73 -0.26
N GLU A 75 -17.09 3.14 -0.25
CA GLU A 75 -17.56 4.23 -1.11
C GLU A 75 -16.87 5.54 -0.75
N GLU A 76 -16.77 5.85 0.55
CA GLU A 76 -16.07 7.05 1.01
C GLU A 76 -14.57 6.97 0.71
N PHE A 77 -13.96 5.78 0.88
CA PHE A 77 -12.56 5.58 0.52
C PHE A 77 -12.34 5.83 -0.98
N GLY A 78 -13.24 5.34 -1.83
CA GLY A 78 -13.15 5.55 -3.28
C GLY A 78 -13.18 7.03 -3.66
N LYS A 79 -14.02 7.82 -2.99
CA LYS A 79 -14.07 9.28 -3.19
C LYS A 79 -12.77 9.96 -2.77
N LYS A 80 -12.25 9.57 -1.62
CA LYS A 80 -10.98 10.08 -1.10
C LYS A 80 -9.83 9.76 -2.04
N LEU A 81 -9.81 8.55 -2.59
CA LEU A 81 -8.79 8.09 -3.52
C LEU A 81 -8.85 8.88 -4.84
N ASP A 82 -10.05 9.07 -5.40
CA ASP A 82 -10.24 9.85 -6.63
C ASP A 82 -9.85 11.31 -6.46
N ALA A 83 -9.97 11.85 -5.24
CA ALA A 83 -9.65 13.25 -4.92
C ALA A 83 -8.20 13.43 -4.44
N TYR A 84 -7.41 12.36 -4.38
CA TYR A 84 -6.04 12.48 -3.86
C TYR A 84 -5.20 13.40 -4.75
N HIS A 85 -4.30 14.17 -4.15
CA HIS A 85 -3.49 15.18 -4.86
C HIS A 85 -2.42 14.58 -5.80
N GLU A 86 -2.02 13.33 -5.58
CA GLU A 86 -1.17 12.59 -6.52
C GLU A 86 -2.05 11.74 -7.44
N PRO A 87 -1.71 11.59 -8.74
CA PRO A 87 -2.47 10.72 -9.63
C PRO A 87 -2.46 9.28 -9.15
N ILE A 88 -3.63 8.65 -9.16
CA ILE A 88 -3.78 7.24 -8.79
C ILE A 88 -3.90 6.41 -10.06
N GLU A 89 -3.06 5.38 -10.17
CA GLU A 89 -3.14 4.41 -11.26
C GLU A 89 -3.99 3.23 -10.80
N TYR A 90 -5.17 3.07 -11.37
CA TYR A 90 -6.12 2.00 -11.01
C TYR A 90 -5.87 0.73 -11.81
N VAL A 91 -6.04 -0.42 -11.15
CA VAL A 91 -6.30 -1.70 -11.82
C VAL A 91 -7.81 -1.79 -12.07
N ASN A 92 -8.62 -1.56 -11.02
CA ASN A 92 -10.06 -1.40 -11.16
C ASN A 92 -10.58 -0.42 -10.10
N ARG A 93 -11.53 0.42 -10.51
CA ARG A 93 -12.30 1.23 -9.58
C ARG A 93 -13.30 0.34 -8.85
N LEU A 94 -14.12 0.92 -7.99
CA LEU A 94 -15.07 0.18 -7.18
C LEU A 94 -15.86 -0.81 -8.02
N MET A 95 -15.76 -2.08 -7.67
CA MET A 95 -16.51 -3.16 -8.27
C MET A 95 -17.00 -4.11 -7.18
N GLU A 96 -18.03 -4.89 -7.49
CA GLU A 96 -18.58 -5.86 -6.56
C GLU A 96 -18.39 -7.29 -7.09
N HIS A 97 -17.83 -8.15 -6.27
CA HIS A 97 -17.72 -9.57 -6.58
C HIS A 97 -19.07 -10.29 -6.40
N SER A 98 -19.21 -11.48 -7.01
CA SER A 98 -20.44 -12.25 -6.94
C SER A 98 -20.83 -12.65 -5.51
N TRP A 99 -19.87 -12.71 -4.58
CA TRP A 99 -20.15 -12.98 -3.16
C TRP A 99 -20.48 -11.74 -2.34
N GLY A 100 -20.65 -10.56 -2.99
CA GLY A 100 -21.11 -9.35 -2.34
C GLY A 100 -20.04 -8.41 -1.84
N GLN A 101 -18.78 -8.80 -1.82
CA GLN A 101 -17.69 -7.93 -1.41
C GLN A 101 -17.38 -6.92 -2.50
N LYS A 102 -17.22 -5.65 -2.11
CA LYS A 102 -16.76 -4.60 -3.00
C LYS A 102 -15.25 -4.43 -2.85
N VAL A 103 -14.55 -4.17 -3.94
CA VAL A 103 -13.10 -3.98 -3.95
C VAL A 103 -12.68 -2.87 -4.89
N ILE A 104 -11.54 -2.25 -4.55
CA ILE A 104 -10.81 -1.30 -5.41
C ILE A 104 -9.38 -1.79 -5.45
N ARG A 105 -8.78 -1.87 -6.65
CA ARG A 105 -7.37 -2.21 -6.81
C ARG A 105 -6.64 -1.08 -7.50
N PHE A 106 -5.48 -0.72 -6.98
CA PHE A 106 -4.67 0.37 -7.51
C PHE A 106 -3.23 0.18 -7.09
N TYR A 107 -2.35 1.05 -7.61
CA TYR A 107 -0.93 1.01 -7.24
C TYR A 107 -0.60 2.17 -6.30
N ASP A 108 0.38 1.94 -5.43
CA ASP A 108 0.99 3.06 -4.71
C ASP A 108 1.88 3.88 -5.67
N LEU A 109 2.60 4.86 -5.14
CA LEU A 109 3.42 5.77 -5.97
C LEU A 109 4.56 5.05 -6.71
N ASP A 110 4.89 3.82 -6.34
CA ASP A 110 6.01 3.05 -6.88
C ASP A 110 5.58 1.78 -7.61
N GLY A 111 4.29 1.60 -7.83
CA GLY A 111 3.77 0.44 -8.55
C GLY A 111 3.60 -0.80 -7.67
N ASN A 112 3.56 -0.65 -6.36
CA ASN A 112 3.19 -1.74 -5.46
C ASN A 112 1.66 -1.89 -5.50
N LEU A 113 1.18 -3.12 -5.70
CA LEU A 113 -0.25 -3.39 -5.84
C LEU A 113 -0.96 -3.34 -4.49
N ILE A 114 -2.06 -2.61 -4.44
CA ILE A 114 -2.91 -2.48 -3.26
C ILE A 114 -4.34 -2.90 -3.62
N GLU A 115 -4.96 -3.70 -2.75
CA GLU A 115 -6.38 -3.98 -2.81
C GLU A 115 -7.03 -3.48 -1.54
N VAL A 116 -8.11 -2.72 -1.68
CA VAL A 116 -8.96 -2.35 -0.55
C VAL A 116 -10.30 -3.02 -0.74
N GLY A 117 -10.72 -3.79 0.26
CA GLY A 117 -11.98 -4.50 0.26
C GLY A 117 -12.95 -3.95 1.29
N SER A 118 -14.25 -4.11 1.02
CA SER A 118 -15.26 -3.83 2.02
C SER A 118 -15.20 -4.88 3.11
N TRP A 119 -15.58 -4.48 4.33
CA TRP A 119 -15.59 -5.38 5.47
C TRP A 119 -16.44 -6.62 5.16
N ILE A 120 -15.91 -7.80 5.49
CA ILE A 120 -16.63 -9.07 5.39
C ILE A 120 -16.91 -9.56 6.81
N SER A 121 -18.19 -9.82 7.11
CA SER A 121 -18.55 -10.45 8.37
C SER A 121 -18.05 -11.89 8.41
N ALA A 122 -17.48 -12.31 9.54
CA ALA A 122 -17.03 -13.69 9.75
C ALA A 122 -18.16 -14.65 10.11
N ASP A 123 -19.38 -14.17 10.20
CA ASP A 123 -20.56 -15.00 10.57
C ASP A 123 -21.00 -15.93 9.46
#